data_f0ca3eee15c0a5c57e8c043608d9b305
#
_entry.id   f0ca3eee15c0a5c57e8c043608d9b305
#
_cell.length_a   1.000
_cell.length_b   1.000
_cell.length_c   1.000
_cell.angle_alpha   90.00
_cell.angle_beta   90.00
_cell.angle_gamma   90.00
#
_symmetry.space_group_name_H-M   'P 1'
#
loop_
_entity.id
_entity.type
_entity.pdbx_description
1 polymer ?
#
loop_
_entity_poly.entity_id
_entity_poly.type
_entity_poly.pdbx_seq_one_letter_code
_entity_poly.pdbx_strand_id
1 'polypeptide(L)'
;MTTYNAIAKQLAGGSLAPEPAVLTGARIGYARVSTSGQLLDRQLRALQEAGCLRVFADTQSGRTADRPELAACLDYLRPGGTLVVPSLDRLSRSPQDLIGIVAELRHRGVGFHSLHEALDTTTPGGRLIFHVFAALAEFSVMSTRRGRAFPEWGLAA
;
A
#
# COMPACT_ATOMS: atom_id res chain seq x y z
N MET A 1 18.57 -2.92 25.40
CA MET A 1 17.39 -2.45 24.65
C MET A 1 17.63 -1.18 23.84
N THR A 2 18.34 -0.21 24.39
CA THR A 2 18.68 1.06 23.70
C THR A 2 19.59 0.83 22.48
N THR A 3 20.49 -0.13 22.52
CA THR A 3 21.45 -0.43 21.43
C THR A 3 20.75 -1.08 20.24
N TYR A 4 19.75 -1.93 20.47
CA TYR A 4 18.96 -2.57 19.42
C TYR A 4 18.13 -1.55 18.66
N ASN A 5 17.52 -0.61 19.37
CA ASN A 5 16.74 0.48 18.76
C ASN A 5 17.61 1.45 17.97
N ALA A 6 18.84 1.71 18.41
CA ALA A 6 19.77 2.57 17.68
C ALA A 6 20.27 1.90 16.39
N ILE A 7 20.57 0.62 16.44
CA ILE A 7 20.97 -0.17 15.26
C ILE A 7 19.79 -0.34 14.30
N ALA A 8 18.59 -0.63 14.80
CA ALA A 8 17.38 -0.69 14.00
C ALA A 8 17.07 0.66 13.33
N LYS A 9 17.32 1.76 14.02
CA LYS A 9 17.13 3.12 13.48
C LYS A 9 18.19 3.50 12.45
N GLN A 10 19.40 2.96 12.60
CA GLN A 10 20.49 3.15 11.65
C GLN A 10 20.33 2.27 10.40
N LEU A 11 19.78 1.07 10.58
CA LEU A 11 19.36 0.20 9.48
C LEU A 11 18.05 0.65 8.85
N ALA A 12 17.28 1.48 9.54
CA ALA A 12 16.01 2.06 9.07
C ALA A 12 16.18 3.19 8.03
N GLY A 13 17.40 3.59 7.76
CA GLY A 13 17.71 4.26 6.50
C GLY A 13 17.52 3.33 5.30
N GLY A 14 17.43 2.03 5.52
CA GLY A 14 16.93 1.01 4.60
C GLY A 14 15.57 0.49 5.07
N SER A 15 14.66 0.24 4.16
CA SER A 15 13.26 -0.12 4.39
C SER A 15 13.01 -1.49 5.06
N LEU A 16 14.03 -2.10 5.65
CA LEU A 16 13.96 -3.42 6.29
C LEU A 16 13.81 -3.37 7.83
N ALA A 17 13.62 -2.18 8.39
CA ALA A 17 13.40 -2.05 9.83
C ALA A 17 12.09 -2.76 10.24
N PRO A 18 12.10 -3.54 11.33
CA PRO A 18 10.87 -4.16 11.80
C PRO A 18 9.85 -3.11 12.19
N GLU A 19 8.67 -3.24 11.64
CA GLU A 19 7.53 -2.40 11.99
C GLU A 19 7.14 -2.59 13.46
N PRO A 20 6.65 -1.54 14.13
CA PRO A 20 6.03 -1.70 15.44
C PRO A 20 4.91 -2.72 15.36
N ALA A 21 4.91 -3.65 16.28
CA ALA A 21 4.09 -4.86 16.21
C ALA A 21 2.58 -4.65 16.42
N VAL A 22 2.14 -3.44 16.77
CA VAL A 22 0.75 -3.23 17.20
C VAL A 22 0.10 -2.14 16.36
N LEU A 23 -0.74 -2.58 15.44
CA LEU A 23 -1.65 -1.70 14.71
C LEU A 23 -3.01 -1.71 15.45
N THR A 24 -3.19 -0.75 16.33
CA THR A 24 -4.40 -0.63 17.17
C THR A 24 -5.37 0.43 16.66
N GLY A 25 -5.04 1.06 15.55
CA GLY A 25 -5.82 2.15 15.00
C GLY A 25 -7.03 1.70 14.18
N ALA A 26 -7.77 2.70 13.70
CA ALA A 26 -8.98 2.51 12.92
C ALA A 26 -8.71 1.81 11.59
N ARG A 27 -9.63 0.94 11.19
CA ARG A 27 -9.68 0.36 9.84
C ARG A 27 -10.41 1.31 8.91
N ILE A 28 -9.76 1.68 7.83
CA ILE A 28 -10.30 2.58 6.81
C ILE A 28 -10.33 1.83 5.49
N GLY A 29 -11.49 1.82 4.85
CA GLY A 29 -11.71 1.11 3.60
C GLY A 29 -11.52 1.97 2.37
N TYR A 30 -11.05 1.36 1.30
CA TYR A 30 -11.02 1.96 -0.03
C TYR A 30 -11.60 0.99 -1.06
N ALA A 31 -12.48 1.49 -1.91
CA ALA A 31 -13.09 0.75 -3.01
C ALA A 31 -12.94 1.51 -4.32
N ARG A 32 -12.91 0.78 -5.42
CA ARG A 32 -12.89 1.35 -6.76
C ARG A 32 -13.77 0.54 -7.70
N VAL A 33 -14.70 1.21 -8.38
CA VAL A 33 -15.61 0.57 -9.34
C VAL A 33 -15.66 1.33 -10.66
N SER A 34 -15.91 0.61 -11.73
CA SER A 34 -16.01 1.23 -13.05
C SER A 34 -17.36 1.95 -13.27
N THR A 35 -18.50 1.28 -13.10
CA THR A 35 -19.83 1.91 -13.35
C THR A 35 -21.01 1.18 -12.74
N SER A 36 -20.85 -0.01 -12.20
CA SER A 36 -21.97 -0.83 -11.71
C SER A 36 -22.23 -0.60 -10.23
N GLY A 37 -23.39 -0.07 -9.89
CA GLY A 37 -23.81 0.15 -8.51
C GLY A 37 -23.83 -1.13 -7.66
N GLN A 38 -24.17 -2.28 -8.25
CA GLN A 38 -24.17 -3.56 -7.53
C GLN A 38 -22.78 -4.02 -7.09
N LEU A 39 -21.75 -3.78 -7.90
CA LEU A 39 -20.37 -4.09 -7.55
C LEU A 39 -19.87 -3.18 -6.43
N LEU A 40 -20.24 -1.91 -6.47
CA LEU A 40 -19.93 -0.97 -5.41
C LEU A 40 -20.57 -1.42 -4.09
N ASP A 41 -21.84 -1.76 -4.11
CA ASP A 41 -22.56 -2.21 -2.91
C ASP A 41 -21.90 -3.44 -2.27
N ARG A 42 -21.47 -4.41 -3.08
CA ARG A 42 -20.76 -5.60 -2.58
C ARG A 42 -19.44 -5.23 -1.92
N GLN A 43 -18.68 -4.35 -2.54
CA GLN A 43 -17.39 -3.90 -1.99
C GLN A 43 -17.62 -3.13 -0.68
N LEU A 44 -18.58 -2.24 -0.64
CA LEU A 44 -18.91 -1.47 0.57
C LEU A 44 -19.33 -2.39 1.73
N ARG A 45 -20.16 -3.39 1.45
CA ARG A 45 -20.56 -4.39 2.47
C ARG A 45 -19.37 -5.17 2.98
N ALA A 46 -18.51 -5.67 2.09
CA ALA A 46 -17.32 -6.42 2.48
C ALA A 46 -16.40 -5.59 3.39
N LEU A 47 -16.22 -4.31 3.06
CA LEU A 47 -15.42 -3.41 3.89
C LEU A 47 -16.08 -3.11 5.24
N GLN A 48 -17.39 -2.94 5.27
CA GLN A 48 -18.13 -2.77 6.53
C GLN A 48 -18.04 -4.01 7.42
N GLU A 49 -18.19 -5.20 6.84
CA GLU A 49 -18.03 -6.48 7.55
C GLU A 49 -16.62 -6.69 8.07
N ALA A 50 -15.61 -6.14 7.37
CA ALA A 50 -14.22 -6.13 7.82
C ALA A 50 -13.94 -5.15 8.97
N GLY A 51 -14.95 -4.39 9.41
CA GLY A 51 -14.83 -3.46 10.53
C GLY A 51 -14.31 -2.09 10.16
N CYS A 52 -14.42 -1.66 8.91
CA CYS A 52 -14.01 -0.32 8.48
C CYS A 52 -14.93 0.74 9.07
N LEU A 53 -14.33 1.73 9.74
CA LEU A 53 -15.06 2.87 10.32
C LEU A 53 -15.48 3.89 9.25
N ARG A 54 -14.72 3.99 8.18
CA ARG A 54 -15.00 4.87 7.06
C ARG A 54 -14.53 4.21 5.77
N VAL A 55 -15.26 4.43 4.68
CA VAL A 55 -14.93 3.91 3.36
C VAL A 55 -14.87 5.05 2.37
N PHE A 56 -13.80 5.09 1.59
CA PHE A 56 -13.63 5.99 0.46
C PHE A 56 -13.82 5.18 -0.83
N ALA A 57 -14.51 5.72 -1.80
CA ALA A 57 -14.79 5.02 -3.05
C ALA A 57 -14.58 5.93 -4.25
N ASP A 58 -13.73 5.50 -5.18
CA ASP A 58 -13.58 6.12 -6.48
C ASP A 58 -14.46 5.44 -7.52
N THR A 59 -15.13 6.24 -8.32
CA THR A 59 -15.87 5.76 -9.49
C THR A 59 -15.03 6.05 -10.73
N GLN A 60 -14.58 5.00 -11.40
CA GLN A 60 -13.76 5.12 -12.59
C GLN A 60 -14.64 5.36 -13.82
N SER A 61 -14.75 6.60 -14.27
CA SER A 61 -15.19 6.91 -15.63
C SER A 61 -13.97 6.83 -16.57
N GLY A 62 -14.06 6.03 -17.59
CA GLY A 62 -12.99 5.46 -18.43
C GLY A 62 -11.81 6.30 -18.93
N ARG A 63 -11.66 7.57 -18.58
CA ARG A 63 -10.58 8.45 -19.08
C ARG A 63 -9.73 9.13 -18.03
N THR A 64 -10.17 9.21 -16.79
CA THR A 64 -9.43 9.90 -15.73
C THR A 64 -8.65 8.91 -14.89
N ALA A 65 -7.34 9.08 -14.94
CA ALA A 65 -6.42 8.37 -14.10
C ALA A 65 -6.48 8.81 -12.63
N ASP A 66 -7.25 9.82 -12.33
CA ASP A 66 -7.35 10.44 -11.02
C ASP A 66 -8.14 9.57 -10.05
N ARG A 67 -7.59 9.47 -8.86
CA ARG A 67 -8.19 8.74 -7.73
C ARG A 67 -8.29 9.70 -6.54
N PRO A 68 -9.19 10.69 -6.60
CA PRO A 68 -9.29 11.70 -5.53
C PRO A 68 -9.69 11.08 -4.19
N GLU A 69 -10.53 10.05 -4.20
CA GLU A 69 -10.93 9.36 -2.97
C GLU A 69 -9.81 8.53 -2.37
N LEU A 70 -8.92 7.94 -3.18
CA LEU A 70 -7.72 7.29 -2.67
C LEU A 70 -6.79 8.31 -1.99
N ALA A 71 -6.56 9.45 -2.61
CA ALA A 71 -5.76 10.52 -2.02
C ALA A 71 -6.37 10.99 -0.69
N ALA A 72 -7.68 11.22 -0.63
CA ALA A 72 -8.38 11.57 0.60
C ALA A 72 -8.28 10.48 1.67
N CYS A 73 -8.38 9.21 1.27
CA CYS A 73 -8.21 8.06 2.15
C CYS A 73 -6.81 8.02 2.76
N LEU A 74 -5.78 8.18 1.95
CA LEU A 74 -4.38 8.20 2.41
C LEU A 74 -4.12 9.38 3.36
N ASP A 75 -4.69 10.54 3.09
CA ASP A 75 -4.60 11.70 3.98
C ASP A 75 -5.35 11.50 5.30
N TYR A 76 -6.44 10.77 5.27
CA TYR A 76 -7.24 10.45 6.46
C TYR A 76 -6.57 9.43 7.38
N LEU A 77 -5.80 8.50 6.81
CA LEU A 77 -5.10 7.46 7.56
C LEU A 77 -4.05 8.07 8.51
N ARG A 78 -3.95 7.49 9.70
CA ARG A 78 -2.98 7.89 10.73
C ARG A 78 -2.07 6.72 11.06
N PRO A 79 -0.84 6.98 11.54
CA PRO A 79 0.04 5.92 12.03
C PRO A 79 -0.69 5.02 13.03
N GLY A 80 -0.52 3.71 12.88
CA GLY A 80 -1.24 2.69 13.66
C GLY A 80 -2.58 2.27 13.07
N GLY A 81 -3.14 2.97 12.08
CA GLY A 81 -4.33 2.57 11.34
C GLY A 81 -4.04 1.50 10.29
N THR A 82 -5.09 0.97 9.68
CA THR A 82 -4.99 -0.04 8.61
C THR A 82 -5.85 0.36 7.42
N LEU A 83 -5.26 0.33 6.24
CA LEU A 83 -6.00 0.43 4.99
C LEU A 83 -6.55 -0.94 4.61
N VAL A 84 -7.85 -1.02 4.39
CA VAL A 84 -8.53 -2.26 3.96
C VAL A 84 -9.07 -2.08 2.55
N VAL A 85 -8.78 -3.03 1.68
CA VAL A 85 -9.28 -3.04 0.30
C VAL A 85 -9.96 -4.37 -0.02
N PRO A 86 -10.96 -4.40 -0.92
CA PRO A 86 -11.59 -5.65 -1.31
C PRO A 86 -10.62 -6.61 -2.01
N SER A 87 -9.74 -6.06 -2.83
CA SER A 87 -8.72 -6.82 -3.56
C SER A 87 -7.59 -5.90 -4.03
N LEU A 88 -6.43 -6.48 -4.33
CA LEU A 88 -5.25 -5.72 -4.74
C LEU A 88 -5.47 -4.94 -6.05
N ASP A 89 -6.21 -5.51 -6.99
CA ASP A 89 -6.52 -4.88 -8.27
C ASP A 89 -7.44 -3.65 -8.12
N ARG A 90 -8.12 -3.50 -7.00
CA ARG A 90 -8.92 -2.30 -6.70
C ARG A 90 -8.08 -1.15 -6.14
N LEU A 91 -6.95 -1.47 -5.54
CA LEU A 91 -6.04 -0.46 -5.00
C LEU A 91 -5.11 0.11 -6.07
N SER A 92 -4.60 -0.72 -6.95
CA SER A 92 -3.54 -0.35 -7.89
C SER A 92 -3.93 -0.58 -9.34
N ARG A 93 -3.21 0.11 -10.25
CA ARG A 93 -3.37 -0.05 -11.71
C ARG A 93 -2.29 -0.92 -12.30
N SER A 94 -1.18 -1.06 -11.62
CA SER A 94 -0.02 -1.81 -12.07
C SER A 94 0.72 -2.38 -10.86
N PRO A 95 1.58 -3.40 -11.05
CA PRO A 95 2.42 -3.89 -9.98
C PRO A 95 3.30 -2.80 -9.36
N GLN A 96 3.83 -1.88 -10.17
CA GLN A 96 4.65 -0.76 -9.70
C GLN A 96 3.84 0.22 -8.84
N ASP A 97 2.62 0.53 -9.23
CA ASP A 97 1.71 1.37 -8.45
C ASP A 97 1.40 0.73 -7.09
N LEU A 98 1.10 -0.57 -7.08
CA LEU A 98 0.86 -1.33 -5.85
C LEU A 98 2.06 -1.28 -4.91
N ILE A 99 3.24 -1.58 -5.42
CA ILE A 99 4.49 -1.57 -4.66
C ILE A 99 4.72 -0.19 -4.04
N GLY A 100 4.52 0.87 -4.81
CA GLY A 100 4.66 2.25 -4.34
C GLY A 100 3.69 2.60 -3.23
N ILE A 101 2.41 2.25 -3.38
CA ILE A 101 1.38 2.50 -2.36
C ILE A 101 1.70 1.73 -1.06
N VAL A 102 2.04 0.46 -1.16
CA VAL A 102 2.34 -0.39 -0.01
C VAL A 102 3.59 0.11 0.72
N ALA A 103 4.62 0.52 -0.01
CA ALA A 103 5.83 1.11 0.57
C ALA A 103 5.53 2.42 1.30
N GLU A 104 4.68 3.27 0.74
CA GLU A 104 4.24 4.52 1.38
C GLU A 104 3.46 4.26 2.66
N LEU A 105 2.53 3.31 2.65
CA LEU A 105 1.79 2.90 3.85
C LEU A 105 2.74 2.42 4.95
N ARG A 106 3.70 1.59 4.59
CA ARG A 106 4.72 1.13 5.53
C ARG A 106 5.53 2.28 6.11
N HIS A 107 5.98 3.20 5.28
CA HIS A 107 6.74 4.37 5.71
C HIS A 107 5.95 5.23 6.69
N ARG A 108 4.65 5.33 6.50
CA ARG A 108 3.74 6.09 7.37
C ARG A 108 3.29 5.33 8.62
N GLY A 109 3.71 4.09 8.81
CA GLY A 109 3.28 3.26 9.94
C GLY A 109 1.81 2.80 9.84
N VAL A 110 1.29 2.65 8.63
CA VAL A 110 -0.09 2.22 8.34
C VAL A 110 -0.07 0.76 7.87
N GLY A 111 -0.90 -0.08 8.48
CA GLY A 111 -1.09 -1.46 8.06
C GLY A 111 -1.91 -1.57 6.77
N PHE A 112 -1.89 -2.75 6.17
CA PHE A 112 -2.60 -3.03 4.93
C PHE A 112 -3.30 -4.39 4.99
N HIS A 113 -4.55 -4.43 4.55
CA HIS A 113 -5.34 -5.65 4.50
C HIS A 113 -6.11 -5.74 3.18
N SER A 114 -5.84 -6.77 2.39
CA SER A 114 -6.61 -7.12 1.19
C SER A 114 -7.47 -8.33 1.48
N LEU A 115 -8.79 -8.20 1.29
CA LEU A 115 -9.76 -9.22 1.69
C LEU A 115 -9.72 -10.45 0.77
N HIS A 116 -9.68 -10.23 -0.53
CA HIS A 116 -9.72 -11.32 -1.51
C HIS A 116 -8.48 -12.23 -1.44
N GLU A 117 -7.30 -11.64 -1.34
CA GLU A 117 -6.04 -12.37 -1.27
C GLU A 117 -5.70 -12.80 0.17
N ALA A 118 -6.54 -12.44 1.15
CA ALA A 118 -6.30 -12.68 2.57
C ALA A 118 -4.90 -12.20 3.03
N LEU A 119 -4.43 -11.11 2.47
CA LEU A 119 -3.17 -10.48 2.83
C LEU A 119 -3.40 -9.48 3.95
N ASP A 120 -2.83 -9.74 5.11
CA ASP A 120 -2.98 -8.91 6.30
C ASP A 120 -1.61 -8.66 6.95
N THR A 121 -1.12 -7.43 6.86
CA THR A 121 0.17 -7.03 7.41
C THR A 121 0.19 -6.95 8.94
N THR A 122 -0.95 -7.12 9.60
CA THR A 122 -1.01 -7.25 11.06
C THR A 122 -0.56 -8.64 11.53
N THR A 123 -0.53 -9.62 10.63
CA THR A 123 -0.02 -10.96 10.92
C THR A 123 1.47 -11.07 10.62
N PRO A 124 2.21 -12.01 11.24
CA PRO A 124 3.63 -12.21 10.96
C PRO A 124 3.93 -12.51 9.48
N GLY A 125 3.15 -13.38 8.84
CA GLY A 125 3.29 -13.71 7.42
C GLY A 125 2.99 -12.53 6.51
N GLY A 126 1.94 -11.77 6.82
CA GLY A 126 1.59 -10.55 6.09
C GLY A 126 2.64 -9.47 6.21
N ARG A 127 3.26 -9.32 7.37
CA ARG A 127 4.39 -8.39 7.57
C ARG A 127 5.59 -8.77 6.71
N LEU A 128 5.89 -10.04 6.58
CA LEU A 128 6.97 -10.49 5.69
C LEU A 128 6.71 -10.07 4.25
N ILE A 129 5.49 -10.27 3.75
CA ILE A 129 5.10 -9.84 2.40
C ILE A 129 5.20 -8.32 2.26
N PHE A 130 4.80 -7.58 3.29
CA PHE A 130 4.92 -6.13 3.35
C PHE A 130 6.36 -5.65 3.19
N HIS A 131 7.30 -6.32 3.88
CA HIS A 131 8.74 -6.05 3.74
C HIS A 131 9.26 -6.39 2.34
N VAL A 132 8.80 -7.47 1.74
CA VAL A 132 9.17 -7.84 0.36
C VAL A 132 8.71 -6.77 -0.62
N PHE A 133 7.48 -6.28 -0.51
CA PHE A 133 6.99 -5.19 -1.35
C PHE A 133 7.80 -3.90 -1.17
N ALA A 134 8.16 -3.56 0.06
CA ALA A 134 8.99 -2.39 0.34
C ALA A 134 10.39 -2.52 -0.28
N ALA A 135 11.00 -3.69 -0.20
CA ALA A 135 12.29 -3.97 -0.83
C ALA A 135 12.21 -3.89 -2.36
N LEU A 136 11.14 -4.39 -2.97
CA LEU A 136 10.89 -4.29 -4.41
C LEU A 136 10.71 -2.83 -4.85
N ALA A 137 10.06 -2.00 -4.04
CA ALA A 137 9.89 -0.57 -4.33
C ALA A 137 11.25 0.14 -4.39
N GLU A 138 12.15 -0.15 -3.46
CA GLU A 138 13.51 0.40 -3.46
C GLU A 138 14.31 -0.07 -4.68
N PHE A 139 14.22 -1.36 -4.99
CA PHE A 139 14.88 -1.93 -6.16
C PHE A 139 14.37 -1.27 -7.46
N SER A 140 13.08 -1.03 -7.58
CA SER A 140 12.48 -0.35 -8.73
C SER A 140 12.98 1.08 -8.89
N VAL A 141 13.11 1.83 -7.80
CA VAL A 141 13.67 3.18 -7.81
C VAL A 141 15.14 3.17 -8.23
N MET A 142 15.93 2.25 -7.71
CA MET A 142 17.34 2.10 -8.08
C MET A 142 17.50 1.70 -9.54
N SER A 143 16.68 0.79 -10.02
CA SER A 143 16.66 0.35 -11.42
C SER A 143 16.28 1.48 -12.38
N THR A 144 15.31 2.31 -12.01
CA THR A 144 14.92 3.48 -12.80
C THR A 144 16.03 4.52 -12.85
N ARG A 145 16.75 4.73 -11.75
CA ARG A 145 17.92 5.63 -11.73
C ARG A 145 19.05 5.11 -12.61
N ARG A 146 19.32 3.81 -12.55
CA ARG A 146 20.30 3.14 -13.43
C ARG A 146 19.86 3.21 -14.89
N GLY A 147 18.60 2.98 -15.19
CA GLY A 147 18.05 3.05 -16.54
C GLY A 147 18.17 4.44 -17.17
N ARG A 148 18.12 5.50 -16.38
CA ARG A 148 18.41 6.87 -16.87
C ARG A 148 19.89 7.12 -17.15
N ALA A 149 20.77 6.39 -16.45
CA ALA A 149 22.22 6.46 -16.70
C ALA A 149 22.65 5.58 -17.89
N PHE A 150 21.80 4.66 -18.32
CA PHE A 150 22.08 3.66 -19.36
C PHE A 150 21.63 3.98 -20.80
N PRO A 151 20.85 5.02 -21.10
CA PRO A 151 20.42 5.25 -22.48
C PRO A 151 21.58 5.48 -23.43
N GLU A 152 22.68 6.00 -22.95
CA GLU A 152 23.87 6.22 -23.78
C GLU A 152 24.60 4.92 -24.16
N TRP A 153 24.52 3.92 -23.30
CA TRP A 153 25.15 2.61 -23.56
C TRP A 153 24.35 1.75 -24.54
N GLY A 154 23.03 1.87 -24.52
CA GLY A 154 22.16 1.19 -25.46
C GLY A 154 22.23 1.74 -26.89
N LEU A 155 22.60 2.98 -27.04
CA LEU A 155 22.73 3.63 -28.34
C LEU A 155 24.13 3.46 -28.94
N ALA A 156 25.11 3.10 -28.14
CA ALA A 156 26.49 2.86 -28.58
C ALA A 156 26.73 1.42 -29.08
N ALA A 157 25.77 0.59 -28.89
CA ALA A 157 25.76 -0.79 -29.40
C ALA A 157 25.01 -0.85 -30.71
#